data_a539af47ea8d61d783a0945a632e4833
#
_entry.id   a539af47ea8d61d783a0945a632e4833
#
_cell.length_a   1.000
_cell.length_b   1.000
_cell.length_c   1.000
_cell.angle_alpha   90.00
_cell.angle_beta   90.00
_cell.angle_gamma   90.00
#
_symmetry.space_group_name_H-M   'P 1'
#
loop_
_entity.id
_entity.type
_entity.pdbx_description
1 polymer ?
#
loop_
_entity_poly.entity_id
_entity_poly.type
_entity_poly.pdbx_seq_one_letter_code
_entity_poly.pdbx_strand_id
1 'polypeptide(L)'
;EPYSREGNNPSSHSGSFWEREVLREVLLASYKEQRSARIWRNIWRVIGVILFLMFIASLFGDDTDAVQSSGEHTAVIDLKGEIGNELDDQVEMLRTGMEAVYNNPNAKAIIIRANSPGGSPVVSNIAFNEIRRMKSEHKDIPVYVVAEDMCASGCYYIAAAADKIYADPSSVVGSIGVIGGGFDATGLMDKIGIKRRLKIAGSNKGMGDPFSPETPAQTQIWEKMLTDIHKEFIKSVKLGRGNRLKDQQYSD
;
A
#
# COMPACT_ATOMS: atom_id res chain seq x y z
N GLU A 1 45.61 -26.41 -100.69
CA GLU A 1 44.86 -27.68 -100.47
C GLU A 1 45.44 -28.48 -99.34
N PRO A 2 44.68 -29.28 -98.61
CA PRO A 2 43.30 -29.07 -98.09
C PRO A 2 43.12 -29.70 -96.71
N TYR A 3 41.90 -29.59 -96.26
CA TYR A 3 41.15 -30.49 -95.40
C TYR A 3 41.29 -30.42 -93.89
N SER A 4 40.38 -29.73 -93.35
CA SER A 4 39.81 -29.78 -91.99
C SER A 4 39.01 -31.04 -91.69
N ARG A 5 38.97 -31.49 -90.49
CA ARG A 5 37.86 -32.24 -89.93
C ARG A 5 37.54 -31.73 -88.53
N GLU A 6 36.35 -31.14 -88.39
CA GLU A 6 35.68 -30.90 -87.14
C GLU A 6 35.41 -32.16 -86.39
N GLY A 7 35.80 -32.24 -85.16
CA GLY A 7 35.37 -33.24 -84.18
C GLY A 7 34.33 -32.60 -83.22
N ASN A 8 33.10 -32.91 -83.46
CA ASN A 8 31.97 -32.55 -82.62
C ASN A 8 32.04 -33.29 -81.30
N ASN A 9 32.12 -32.58 -80.17
CA ASN A 9 32.16 -33.23 -78.86
C ASN A 9 30.87 -32.84 -78.12
N PRO A 10 29.88 -33.76 -77.97
CA PRO A 10 28.61 -33.48 -77.28
C PRO A 10 28.61 -34.01 -75.82
N SER A 11 29.40 -33.45 -74.92
CA SER A 11 29.42 -33.98 -73.56
C SER A 11 29.57 -32.89 -72.45
N SER A 12 29.28 -31.64 -72.73
CA SER A 12 29.45 -30.59 -71.66
C SER A 12 28.19 -30.01 -71.12
N HIS A 13 26.96 -30.48 -71.40
CA HIS A 13 25.70 -29.93 -70.94
C HIS A 13 24.95 -30.70 -69.86
N SER A 14 25.37 -31.92 -69.49
CA SER A 14 24.66 -32.65 -68.42
C SER A 14 25.17 -32.36 -67.01
N GLY A 15 26.42 -31.86 -66.88
CA GLY A 15 26.95 -31.50 -65.55
C GLY A 15 26.33 -30.27 -64.86
N SER A 16 25.86 -29.32 -65.66
CA SER A 16 25.37 -28.07 -65.09
C SER A 16 23.90 -28.09 -64.55
N PHE A 17 23.14 -29.11 -64.93
CA PHE A 17 21.74 -29.22 -64.53
C PHE A 17 21.57 -29.85 -63.14
N TRP A 18 22.23 -30.97 -62.89
CA TRP A 18 22.20 -31.60 -61.58
C TRP A 18 22.94 -30.81 -60.50
N GLU A 19 24.00 -30.04 -60.82
CA GLU A 19 24.66 -29.14 -59.88
C GLU A 19 23.73 -28.02 -59.43
N ARG A 20 22.93 -27.45 -60.33
CA ARG A 20 21.92 -26.42 -59.99
C ARG A 20 20.78 -27.00 -59.14
N GLU A 21 20.41 -28.24 -59.37
CA GLU A 21 19.33 -28.90 -58.60
C GLU A 21 19.80 -29.22 -57.17
N VAL A 22 21.00 -29.72 -57.00
CA VAL A 22 21.62 -29.96 -55.69
C VAL A 22 21.86 -28.64 -54.95
N LEU A 23 22.34 -27.61 -55.60
CA LEU A 23 22.48 -26.26 -54.99
C LEU A 23 21.14 -25.70 -54.57
N ARG A 24 20.10 -25.89 -55.35
CA ARG A 24 18.75 -25.45 -55.02
C ARG A 24 18.18 -26.21 -53.82
N GLU A 25 18.40 -27.51 -53.75
CA GLU A 25 17.97 -28.34 -52.60
C GLU A 25 18.68 -27.94 -51.31
N VAL A 26 19.99 -27.77 -51.36
CA VAL A 26 20.82 -27.33 -50.21
C VAL A 26 20.43 -25.94 -49.76
N LEU A 27 20.19 -25.00 -50.67
CA LEU A 27 19.74 -23.65 -50.36
C LEU A 27 18.33 -23.64 -49.74
N LEU A 28 17.40 -24.45 -50.24
CA LEU A 28 16.06 -24.59 -49.69
C LEU A 28 16.07 -25.27 -48.32
N ALA A 29 16.91 -26.27 -48.10
CA ALA A 29 17.09 -26.94 -46.83
C ALA A 29 17.68 -25.97 -45.79
N SER A 30 18.73 -25.22 -46.13
CA SER A 30 19.33 -24.23 -45.22
C SER A 30 18.39 -23.07 -44.90
N TYR A 31 17.58 -22.64 -45.88
CA TYR A 31 16.57 -21.60 -45.65
C TYR A 31 15.44 -22.07 -44.71
N LYS A 32 15.02 -23.33 -44.85
CA LYS A 32 14.00 -23.96 -44.00
C LYS A 32 14.50 -24.11 -42.57
N GLU A 33 15.74 -24.49 -42.38
CA GLU A 33 16.38 -24.65 -41.08
C GLU A 33 16.60 -23.32 -40.37
N GLN A 34 17.05 -22.27 -41.08
CA GLN A 34 17.18 -20.92 -40.54
C GLN A 34 15.82 -20.28 -40.16
N ARG A 35 14.76 -20.57 -40.91
CA ARG A 35 13.42 -20.13 -40.62
C ARG A 35 12.87 -20.79 -39.35
N SER A 36 13.06 -22.09 -39.24
CA SER A 36 12.68 -22.85 -38.03
C SER A 36 13.41 -22.34 -36.78
N ALA A 37 14.73 -22.16 -36.87
CA ALA A 37 15.52 -21.64 -35.76
C ALA A 37 15.14 -20.23 -35.33
N ARG A 38 14.72 -19.37 -36.27
CA ARG A 38 14.19 -18.02 -35.94
C ARG A 38 12.84 -18.11 -35.24
N ILE A 39 11.94 -18.97 -35.71
CA ILE A 39 10.63 -19.18 -35.10
C ILE A 39 10.77 -19.70 -33.66
N TRP A 40 11.61 -20.73 -33.47
CA TRP A 40 11.88 -21.30 -32.15
C TRP A 40 12.50 -20.26 -31.18
N ARG A 41 13.42 -19.44 -31.65
CA ARG A 41 14.02 -18.35 -30.84
C ARG A 41 13.01 -17.34 -30.42
N ASN A 42 12.05 -16.97 -31.28
CA ASN A 42 10.99 -16.03 -30.96
C ASN A 42 9.97 -16.65 -30.01
N ILE A 43 9.63 -17.94 -30.19
CA ILE A 43 8.76 -18.66 -29.25
C ILE A 43 9.37 -18.66 -27.85
N TRP A 44 10.66 -19.02 -27.72
CA TRP A 44 11.34 -19.00 -26.42
C TRP A 44 11.45 -17.60 -25.81
N ARG A 45 11.59 -16.56 -26.62
CA ARG A 45 11.54 -15.18 -26.13
C ARG A 45 10.15 -14.80 -25.60
N VAL A 46 9.10 -15.16 -26.31
CA VAL A 46 7.73 -14.90 -25.87
C VAL A 46 7.41 -15.67 -24.60
N ILE A 47 7.78 -16.94 -24.53
CA ILE A 47 7.64 -17.76 -23.31
C ILE A 47 8.41 -17.12 -22.15
N GLY A 48 9.65 -16.70 -22.38
CA GLY A 48 10.46 -16.01 -21.37
C GLY A 48 9.82 -14.72 -20.86
N VAL A 49 9.23 -13.91 -21.75
CA VAL A 49 8.51 -12.70 -21.37
C VAL A 49 7.25 -13.04 -20.56
N ILE A 50 6.48 -14.04 -20.97
CA ILE A 50 5.29 -14.49 -20.25
C ILE A 50 5.65 -14.98 -18.85
N LEU A 51 6.69 -15.83 -18.74
CA LEU A 51 7.16 -16.32 -17.44
C LEU A 51 7.69 -15.19 -16.56
N PHE A 52 8.39 -14.22 -17.15
CA PHE A 52 8.86 -13.04 -16.44
C PHE A 52 7.69 -12.17 -15.95
N LEU A 53 6.67 -11.95 -16.78
CA LEU A 53 5.47 -11.23 -16.36
C LEU A 53 4.67 -11.97 -15.29
N MET A 54 4.58 -13.30 -15.38
CA MET A 54 3.97 -14.13 -14.33
C MET A 54 4.77 -14.07 -13.03
N PHE A 55 6.10 -14.07 -13.11
CA PHE A 55 6.97 -13.91 -11.95
C PHE A 55 6.82 -12.53 -11.32
N ILE A 56 6.80 -11.48 -12.13
CA ILE A 56 6.51 -10.11 -11.65
C ILE A 56 5.11 -10.04 -11.03
N ALA A 57 4.08 -10.58 -11.68
CA ALA A 57 2.74 -10.64 -11.12
C ALA A 57 2.69 -11.41 -9.79
N SER A 58 3.50 -12.46 -9.63
CA SER A 58 3.64 -13.20 -8.36
C SER A 58 4.35 -12.39 -7.26
N LEU A 59 5.24 -11.46 -7.62
CA LEU A 59 5.90 -10.57 -6.65
C LEU A 59 5.00 -9.41 -6.19
N PHE A 60 4.04 -9.02 -7.04
CA PHE A 60 3.06 -7.96 -6.76
C PHE A 60 1.64 -8.50 -6.55
N GLY A 61 1.48 -9.82 -6.56
CA GLY A 61 0.24 -10.45 -6.16
C GLY A 61 0.03 -10.16 -4.68
N ASP A 62 -0.88 -9.25 -4.39
CA ASP A 62 -1.41 -9.08 -3.05
C ASP A 62 -1.92 -10.44 -2.58
N ASP A 63 -1.47 -10.88 -1.40
CA ASP A 63 -2.00 -12.05 -0.71
C ASP A 63 -3.46 -11.79 -0.28
N THR A 64 -4.33 -11.57 -1.27
CA THR A 64 -5.77 -11.64 -1.05
C THR A 64 -6.18 -13.11 -1.05
N ASP A 65 -5.55 -13.91 -0.19
CA ASP A 65 -6.11 -15.17 0.25
C ASP A 65 -7.31 -14.86 1.18
N ALA A 66 -8.36 -14.33 0.57
CA ALA A 66 -9.69 -14.46 1.14
C ALA A 66 -10.01 -15.94 1.13
N VAL A 67 -9.57 -16.64 2.17
CA VAL A 67 -10.00 -18.02 2.43
C VAL A 67 -11.52 -17.97 2.48
N GLN A 68 -12.17 -18.35 1.38
CA GLN A 68 -13.60 -18.55 1.36
C GLN A 68 -13.90 -19.78 2.24
N SER A 69 -14.03 -19.53 3.54
CA SER A 69 -14.49 -20.57 4.46
C SER A 69 -15.95 -20.88 4.07
N SER A 70 -16.22 -22.12 3.72
CA SER A 70 -17.57 -22.59 3.37
C SER A 70 -18.49 -22.72 4.60
N GLY A 71 -17.99 -22.52 5.81
CA GLY A 71 -18.70 -22.62 7.08
C GLY A 71 -18.81 -21.28 7.82
N GLU A 72 -19.51 -21.29 8.95
CA GLU A 72 -19.58 -20.14 9.86
C GLU A 72 -18.17 -19.77 10.34
N HIS A 73 -17.82 -18.48 10.26
CA HIS A 73 -16.47 -18.00 10.60
C HIS A 73 -16.46 -16.60 11.19
N THR A 74 -15.36 -16.26 11.79
CA THR A 74 -15.01 -14.90 12.21
C THR A 74 -13.93 -14.37 11.28
N ALA A 75 -14.18 -13.23 10.67
CA ALA A 75 -13.21 -12.58 9.80
C ALA A 75 -12.20 -11.74 10.60
N VAL A 76 -10.96 -11.70 10.14
CA VAL A 76 -9.91 -10.89 10.74
C VAL A 76 -9.45 -9.84 9.72
N ILE A 77 -9.37 -8.59 10.18
CA ILE A 77 -8.84 -7.46 9.40
C ILE A 77 -7.65 -6.92 10.17
N ASP A 78 -6.51 -6.79 9.52
CA ASP A 78 -5.29 -6.28 10.14
C ASP A 78 -5.25 -4.75 10.11
N LEU A 79 -4.96 -4.12 11.25
CA LEU A 79 -4.69 -2.69 11.38
C LEU A 79 -3.28 -2.51 11.94
N LYS A 80 -2.29 -2.36 11.09
CA LYS A 80 -0.87 -2.32 11.46
C LYS A 80 -0.18 -1.04 11.00
N GLY A 81 0.88 -0.68 11.68
CA GLY A 81 1.73 0.44 11.32
C GLY A 81 1.15 1.82 11.68
N GLU A 82 1.76 2.86 11.17
CA GLU A 82 1.36 4.25 11.40
C GLU A 82 0.10 4.60 10.59
N ILE A 83 -0.90 5.20 11.23
CA ILE A 83 -2.17 5.55 10.61
C ILE A 83 -2.03 6.83 9.79
N GLY A 84 -2.46 6.77 8.52
CA GLY A 84 -2.38 7.90 7.59
C GLY A 84 -1.00 8.05 6.96
N ASN A 85 -0.21 6.99 6.95
CA ASN A 85 0.99 6.90 6.15
C ASN A 85 0.59 6.87 4.64
N GLU A 86 1.43 7.43 3.78
CA GLU A 86 1.14 7.58 2.34
C GLU A 86 1.06 6.23 1.58
N LEU A 87 1.56 5.14 2.15
CA LEU A 87 1.64 3.83 1.52
C LEU A 87 0.39 2.96 1.76
N ASP A 88 -0.33 3.22 2.87
CA ASP A 88 -1.46 2.39 3.30
C ASP A 88 -2.71 3.25 3.54
N ASP A 89 -3.76 3.03 2.77
CA ASP A 89 -5.07 3.62 3.05
C ASP A 89 -5.85 2.73 4.03
N GLN A 90 -5.60 2.94 5.33
CA GLN A 90 -6.26 2.17 6.38
C GLN A 90 -7.78 2.36 6.40
N VAL A 91 -8.31 3.50 5.95
CA VAL A 91 -9.75 3.72 5.85
C VAL A 91 -10.34 2.81 4.78
N GLU A 92 -9.75 2.81 3.60
CA GLU A 92 -10.20 1.99 2.49
C GLU A 92 -10.06 0.50 2.78
N MET A 93 -8.95 0.09 3.40
CA MET A 93 -8.72 -1.29 3.82
C MET A 93 -9.78 -1.75 4.84
N LEU A 94 -10.07 -0.95 5.86
CA LEU A 94 -11.10 -1.27 6.85
C LEU A 94 -12.49 -1.31 6.21
N ARG A 95 -12.82 -0.35 5.34
CA ARG A 95 -14.09 -0.29 4.63
C ARG A 95 -14.29 -1.51 3.75
N THR A 96 -13.35 -1.79 2.85
CA THR A 96 -13.42 -2.92 1.92
C THR A 96 -13.45 -4.27 2.65
N GLY A 97 -12.62 -4.42 3.69
CA GLY A 97 -12.60 -5.61 4.52
C GLY A 97 -13.94 -5.84 5.25
N MET A 98 -14.51 -4.80 5.86
CA MET A 98 -15.80 -4.90 6.54
C MET A 98 -16.95 -5.15 5.54
N GLU A 99 -16.97 -4.48 4.38
CA GLU A 99 -17.97 -4.72 3.32
C GLU A 99 -17.94 -6.17 2.85
N ALA A 100 -16.76 -6.74 2.62
CA ALA A 100 -16.61 -8.14 2.23
C ALA A 100 -17.20 -9.10 3.28
N VAL A 101 -17.00 -8.78 4.56
CA VAL A 101 -17.56 -9.58 5.68
C VAL A 101 -19.07 -9.43 5.78
N TYR A 102 -19.61 -8.23 5.69
CA TYR A 102 -21.05 -8.00 5.77
C TYR A 102 -21.83 -8.60 4.59
N ASN A 103 -21.18 -8.74 3.44
CA ASN A 103 -21.74 -9.42 2.27
C ASN A 103 -21.65 -10.96 2.34
N ASN A 104 -20.99 -11.52 3.35
CA ASN A 104 -20.82 -12.97 3.52
C ASN A 104 -21.80 -13.51 4.56
N PRO A 105 -22.80 -14.33 4.16
CA PRO A 105 -23.83 -14.87 5.07
C PRO A 105 -23.27 -15.80 6.16
N ASN A 106 -22.06 -16.33 5.98
CA ASN A 106 -21.42 -17.22 6.93
C ASN A 106 -20.56 -16.48 7.95
N ALA A 107 -20.32 -15.18 7.77
CA ALA A 107 -19.55 -14.38 8.72
C ALA A 107 -20.40 -14.10 9.98
N LYS A 108 -19.82 -14.31 11.16
CA LYS A 108 -20.49 -14.14 12.46
C LYS A 108 -19.91 -13.00 13.30
N ALA A 109 -18.69 -12.60 13.04
CA ALA A 109 -18.05 -11.48 13.74
C ALA A 109 -16.88 -10.95 12.92
N ILE A 110 -16.49 -9.71 13.21
CA ILE A 110 -15.27 -9.08 12.71
C ILE A 110 -14.30 -8.90 13.87
N ILE A 111 -13.05 -9.28 13.69
CA ILE A 111 -11.94 -8.95 14.57
C ILE A 111 -11.01 -8.00 13.82
N ILE A 112 -10.83 -6.79 14.33
CA ILE A 112 -9.75 -5.89 13.90
C ILE A 112 -8.55 -6.21 14.77
N ARG A 113 -7.53 -6.83 14.19
CA ARG A 113 -6.26 -7.14 14.85
C ARG A 113 -5.34 -5.94 14.73
N ALA A 114 -5.12 -5.26 15.85
CA ALA A 114 -4.48 -3.96 15.88
C ALA A 114 -3.07 -4.00 16.46
N ASN A 115 -2.09 -3.51 15.70
CA ASN A 115 -0.72 -3.27 16.16
C ASN A 115 -0.19 -1.95 15.55
N SER A 116 -0.51 -0.84 16.20
CA SER A 116 -0.26 0.50 15.66
C SER A 116 0.03 1.52 16.77
N PRO A 117 1.04 2.39 16.57
CA PRO A 117 1.32 3.50 17.49
C PRO A 117 0.31 4.66 17.36
N GLY A 118 -0.60 4.61 16.40
CA GLY A 118 -1.46 5.73 16.01
C GLY A 118 -0.94 6.45 14.78
N GLY A 119 -1.23 7.74 14.67
CA GLY A 119 -0.85 8.58 13.52
C GLY A 119 -1.83 9.70 13.29
N SER A 120 -2.24 9.95 12.05
CA SER A 120 -3.10 11.06 11.66
C SER A 120 -4.42 11.09 12.41
N PRO A 121 -4.74 12.18 13.13
CA PRO A 121 -6.03 12.35 13.79
C PRO A 121 -7.20 12.39 12.81
N VAL A 122 -6.98 12.92 11.61
CA VAL A 122 -8.02 13.03 10.57
C VAL A 122 -8.39 11.64 10.05
N VAL A 123 -7.40 10.83 9.67
CA VAL A 123 -7.62 9.46 9.18
C VAL A 123 -8.25 8.60 10.26
N SER A 124 -7.79 8.72 11.52
CA SER A 124 -8.36 8.01 12.66
C SER A 124 -9.83 8.34 12.89
N ASN A 125 -10.20 9.63 12.79
CA ASN A 125 -11.59 10.07 12.92
C ASN A 125 -12.46 9.56 11.76
N ILE A 126 -11.97 9.59 10.54
CA ILE A 126 -12.71 9.07 9.38
C ILE A 126 -12.95 7.56 9.56
N ALA A 127 -11.92 6.80 9.90
CA ALA A 127 -12.03 5.35 10.14
C ALA A 127 -13.00 5.03 11.30
N PHE A 128 -12.92 5.78 12.42
CA PHE A 128 -13.84 5.64 13.54
C PHE A 128 -15.31 5.85 13.11
N ASN A 129 -15.58 6.89 12.35
CA ASN A 129 -16.93 7.20 11.89
C ASN A 129 -17.43 6.16 10.89
N GLU A 130 -16.56 5.68 10.00
CA GLU A 130 -16.90 4.67 9.01
C GLU A 130 -17.26 3.33 9.67
N ILE A 131 -16.44 2.85 10.62
CA ILE A 131 -16.76 1.64 11.38
C ILE A 131 -18.12 1.79 12.08
N ARG A 132 -18.38 2.95 12.71
CA ARG A 132 -19.66 3.18 13.38
C ARG A 132 -20.84 3.21 12.42
N ARG A 133 -20.68 3.81 11.24
CA ARG A 133 -21.69 3.81 10.19
C ARG A 133 -22.05 2.37 9.79
N MET A 134 -21.04 1.59 9.40
CA MET A 134 -21.22 0.22 8.95
C MET A 134 -21.83 -0.68 10.03
N LYS A 135 -21.40 -0.54 11.28
CA LYS A 135 -22.02 -1.24 12.43
C LYS A 135 -23.50 -0.86 12.65
N SER A 136 -23.88 0.36 12.36
CA SER A 136 -25.28 0.79 12.50
C SER A 136 -26.19 0.15 11.46
N GLU A 137 -25.65 -0.18 10.30
CA GLU A 137 -26.31 -0.83 9.19
C GLU A 137 -26.36 -2.37 9.36
N HIS A 138 -25.37 -2.95 10.06
CA HIS A 138 -25.20 -4.40 10.22
C HIS A 138 -25.09 -4.83 11.69
N LYS A 139 -26.19 -4.69 12.42
CA LYS A 139 -26.23 -4.89 13.88
C LYS A 139 -26.00 -6.34 14.34
N ASP A 140 -26.18 -7.30 13.43
CA ASP A 140 -26.11 -8.72 13.75
C ASP A 140 -24.66 -9.26 13.75
N ILE A 141 -23.70 -8.50 13.19
CA ILE A 141 -22.29 -8.89 13.12
C ILE A 141 -21.47 -7.94 14.01
N PRO A 142 -21.05 -8.40 15.20
CA PRO A 142 -20.28 -7.57 16.11
C PRO A 142 -18.86 -7.34 15.60
N VAL A 143 -18.31 -6.17 15.97
CA VAL A 143 -16.92 -5.78 15.66
C VAL A 143 -16.12 -5.73 16.95
N TYR A 144 -15.07 -6.51 17.01
CA TYR A 144 -14.12 -6.56 18.11
C TYR A 144 -12.76 -6.01 17.67
N VAL A 145 -12.02 -5.42 18.60
CA VAL A 145 -10.61 -5.09 18.41
C VAL A 145 -9.77 -5.95 19.34
N VAL A 146 -8.71 -6.53 18.82
CA VAL A 146 -7.67 -7.21 19.58
C VAL A 146 -6.39 -6.41 19.44
N ALA A 147 -5.96 -5.76 20.51
CA ALA A 147 -4.68 -5.09 20.57
C ALA A 147 -3.58 -6.13 20.77
N GLU A 148 -2.62 -6.17 19.86
CA GLU A 148 -1.38 -6.94 20.00
C GLU A 148 -0.44 -6.20 20.97
N ASP A 149 0.80 -5.89 20.56
CA ASP A 149 1.75 -5.17 21.41
C ASP A 149 1.28 -3.73 21.70
N MET A 150 0.66 -3.09 20.72
CA MET A 150 0.28 -1.68 20.82
C MET A 150 -1.00 -1.35 20.05
N CYS A 151 -1.90 -0.61 20.70
CA CYS A 151 -2.97 0.11 20.05
C CYS A 151 -3.14 1.47 20.73
N ALA A 152 -2.27 2.40 20.37
CA ALA A 152 -2.14 3.70 21.02
C ALA A 152 -2.61 4.85 20.12
N SER A 153 -2.99 5.97 20.73
CA SER A 153 -3.35 7.23 20.06
C SER A 153 -4.41 7.01 18.95
N GLY A 154 -4.13 7.31 17.69
CA GLY A 154 -5.04 7.11 16.56
C GLY A 154 -5.57 5.68 16.41
N CYS A 155 -4.79 4.65 16.78
CA CYS A 155 -5.27 3.28 16.83
C CYS A 155 -6.38 3.09 17.87
N TYR A 156 -6.19 3.63 19.07
CA TYR A 156 -7.22 3.58 20.11
C TYR A 156 -8.46 4.41 19.73
N TYR A 157 -8.25 5.50 19.00
CA TYR A 157 -9.34 6.29 18.42
C TYR A 157 -10.25 5.40 17.55
N ILE A 158 -9.65 4.66 16.62
CA ILE A 158 -10.38 3.71 15.76
C ILE A 158 -11.00 2.59 16.59
N ALA A 159 -10.24 1.99 17.50
CA ALA A 159 -10.68 0.90 18.37
C ALA A 159 -11.89 1.27 19.23
N ALA A 160 -12.03 2.55 19.60
CA ALA A 160 -13.17 3.04 20.36
C ALA A 160 -14.52 2.83 19.67
N ALA A 161 -14.55 2.68 18.33
CA ALA A 161 -15.75 2.36 17.56
C ALA A 161 -16.23 0.90 17.75
N ALA A 162 -15.39 -0.01 18.22
CA ALA A 162 -15.69 -1.43 18.37
C ALA A 162 -16.65 -1.74 19.52
N ASP A 163 -17.31 -2.90 19.48
CA ASP A 163 -18.18 -3.36 20.55
C ASP A 163 -17.36 -3.72 21.78
N LYS A 164 -16.25 -4.43 21.60
CA LYS A 164 -15.30 -4.74 22.68
C LYS A 164 -13.87 -4.55 22.18
N ILE A 165 -13.00 -4.22 23.14
CA ILE A 165 -11.56 -4.15 22.93
C ILE A 165 -10.94 -5.16 23.87
N TYR A 166 -10.09 -6.01 23.33
CA TYR A 166 -9.30 -6.99 24.06
C TYR A 166 -7.83 -6.61 23.97
N ALA A 167 -7.13 -6.70 25.06
CA ALA A 167 -5.70 -6.40 25.14
C ALA A 167 -5.05 -7.33 26.15
N ASP A 168 -3.80 -7.69 25.93
CA ASP A 168 -2.97 -8.32 26.96
C ASP A 168 -2.63 -7.28 28.05
N PRO A 169 -2.43 -7.68 29.32
CA PRO A 169 -1.97 -6.75 30.36
C PRO A 169 -0.67 -6.01 30.04
N SER A 170 0.15 -6.57 29.14
CA SER A 170 1.40 -5.96 28.67
C SER A 170 1.23 -5.08 27.42
N SER A 171 0.06 -5.09 26.78
CA SER A 171 -0.21 -4.27 25.59
C SER A 171 -0.23 -2.79 25.97
N VAL A 172 0.35 -1.94 25.12
CA VAL A 172 0.26 -0.48 25.25
C VAL A 172 -1.03 0.00 24.59
N VAL A 173 -1.99 0.44 25.41
CA VAL A 173 -3.33 0.85 24.95
C VAL A 173 -3.68 2.23 25.48
N GLY A 174 -4.45 3.01 24.73
CA GLY A 174 -4.86 4.34 25.14
C GLY A 174 -4.02 5.44 24.49
N SER A 175 -3.22 6.17 25.25
CA SER A 175 -2.51 7.36 24.76
C SER A 175 -3.46 8.35 24.09
N ILE A 176 -4.55 8.72 24.82
CA ILE A 176 -5.58 9.65 24.34
C ILE A 176 -5.05 11.06 24.44
N GLY A 177 -4.31 11.47 23.42
CA GLY A 177 -3.68 12.79 23.41
C GLY A 177 -3.25 13.19 22.00
N VAL A 178 -2.78 14.41 21.89
CA VAL A 178 -2.27 14.99 20.64
C VAL A 178 -0.94 15.67 20.94
N ILE A 179 0.05 15.41 20.11
CA ILE A 179 1.33 16.11 20.18
C ILE A 179 1.53 16.91 18.90
N GLY A 180 2.07 18.09 19.06
CA GLY A 180 2.67 18.87 17.98
C GLY A 180 4.03 19.30 18.49
N GLY A 181 5.07 19.16 17.68
CA GLY A 181 6.41 19.49 18.12
C GLY A 181 7.34 19.82 16.96
N GLY A 182 8.46 20.46 17.30
CA GLY A 182 9.49 20.83 16.36
C GLY A 182 10.79 21.09 17.08
N PHE A 183 11.74 21.67 16.37
CA PHE A 183 13.03 22.08 16.90
C PHE A 183 13.14 23.60 16.80
N ASP A 184 13.78 24.24 17.78
CA ASP A 184 14.24 25.61 17.70
C ASP A 184 15.75 25.64 17.44
N ALA A 185 16.13 25.99 16.22
CA ALA A 185 17.51 26.11 15.80
C ALA A 185 18.01 27.56 15.78
N THR A 186 17.22 28.52 16.26
CA THR A 186 17.58 29.97 16.21
C THR A 186 18.89 30.28 16.93
N GLY A 187 19.05 29.73 18.14
CA GLY A 187 20.27 29.92 18.90
C GLY A 187 21.54 29.29 18.27
N LEU A 188 21.38 28.20 17.52
CA LEU A 188 22.50 27.64 16.76
C LEU A 188 22.85 28.53 15.57
N MET A 189 21.86 29.01 14.84
CA MET A 189 22.05 29.90 13.69
C MET A 189 22.79 31.19 14.09
N ASP A 190 22.42 31.78 15.23
CA ASP A 190 23.11 32.96 15.76
C ASP A 190 24.59 32.68 16.06
N LYS A 191 24.92 31.53 16.65
CA LYS A 191 26.32 31.14 16.96
C LYS A 191 27.17 30.95 15.71
N ILE A 192 26.61 30.49 14.60
CA ILE A 192 27.33 30.26 13.34
C ILE A 192 27.19 31.44 12.35
N GLY A 193 26.51 32.52 12.76
CA GLY A 193 26.37 33.74 11.97
C GLY A 193 25.41 33.63 10.77
N ILE A 194 24.51 32.64 10.74
CA ILE A 194 23.53 32.47 9.68
C ILE A 194 22.22 33.17 10.08
N LYS A 195 21.64 33.93 9.15
CA LYS A 195 20.38 34.65 9.38
C LYS A 195 19.28 34.14 8.43
N ARG A 196 18.15 33.74 9.00
CA ARG A 196 16.93 33.40 8.25
C ARG A 196 16.38 34.65 7.56
N ARG A 197 16.10 34.57 6.27
CA ARG A 197 15.48 35.64 5.47
C ARG A 197 14.15 35.18 4.88
N LEU A 198 13.18 34.93 5.75
CA LEU A 198 11.85 34.48 5.35
C LEU A 198 11.06 35.64 4.73
N LYS A 199 10.41 35.42 3.60
CA LYS A 199 9.46 36.32 2.97
C LYS A 199 8.11 35.61 2.95
N ILE A 200 7.15 36.14 3.70
CA ILE A 200 5.82 35.56 3.88
C ILE A 200 4.74 36.61 3.63
N ALA A 201 3.59 36.13 3.20
CA ALA A 201 2.34 36.88 3.23
C ALA A 201 1.35 36.14 4.16
N GLY A 202 0.78 36.87 5.09
CA GLY A 202 0.02 36.33 6.23
C GLY A 202 0.87 36.21 7.50
N SER A 203 0.41 36.85 8.59
CA SER A 203 1.16 37.06 9.84
C SER A 203 1.70 35.77 10.48
N ASN A 204 0.97 34.65 10.36
CA ASN A 204 1.34 33.38 10.97
C ASN A 204 1.73 32.29 9.94
N LYS A 205 2.00 32.67 8.67
CA LYS A 205 2.35 31.68 7.61
C LYS A 205 3.66 30.95 7.87
N GLY A 206 4.56 31.55 8.66
CA GLY A 206 5.83 30.95 9.08
C GLY A 206 5.75 30.20 10.43
N MET A 207 4.57 29.94 10.95
CA MET A 207 4.41 29.20 12.20
C MET A 207 5.00 27.79 12.07
N GLY A 208 5.81 27.39 13.05
CA GLY A 208 6.51 26.08 13.02
C GLY A 208 7.83 26.08 12.22
N ASP A 209 8.29 27.23 11.69
CA ASP A 209 9.64 27.32 11.09
C ASP A 209 10.71 27.21 12.18
N PRO A 210 11.55 26.15 12.18
CA PRO A 210 12.53 25.93 13.24
C PRO A 210 13.69 26.95 13.23
N PHE A 211 13.76 27.77 12.19
CA PHE A 211 14.83 28.75 11.99
C PHE A 211 14.36 30.19 12.27
N SER A 212 13.16 30.37 12.75
CA SER A 212 12.60 31.66 13.14
C SER A 212 12.03 31.59 14.55
N PRO A 213 12.18 32.65 15.36
CA PRO A 213 11.60 32.67 16.71
C PRO A 213 10.08 32.53 16.66
N GLU A 214 9.53 31.70 17.51
CA GLU A 214 8.08 31.57 17.67
C GLU A 214 7.54 32.80 18.44
N THR A 215 6.40 33.32 18.01
CA THR A 215 5.73 34.41 18.67
C THR A 215 4.66 33.92 19.65
N PRO A 216 4.32 34.68 20.72
CA PRO A 216 3.23 34.31 21.64
C PRO A 216 1.89 34.05 20.93
N ALA A 217 1.60 34.78 19.86
CA ALA A 217 0.40 34.57 19.06
C ALA A 217 0.40 33.20 18.33
N GLN A 218 1.56 32.77 17.84
CA GLN A 218 1.72 31.46 17.21
C GLN A 218 1.60 30.32 18.22
N THR A 219 2.19 30.48 19.42
CA THR A 219 2.03 29.52 20.53
C THR A 219 0.56 29.35 20.88
N GLN A 220 -0.20 30.43 21.02
CA GLN A 220 -1.62 30.35 21.29
C GLN A 220 -2.42 29.64 20.22
N ILE A 221 -2.06 29.82 18.94
CA ILE A 221 -2.69 29.12 17.83
C ILE A 221 -2.40 27.61 17.93
N TRP A 222 -1.17 27.20 18.24
CA TRP A 222 -0.77 25.80 18.44
C TRP A 222 -1.56 25.18 19.60
N GLU A 223 -1.57 25.81 20.77
CA GLU A 223 -2.28 25.33 21.96
C GLU A 223 -3.76 25.14 21.70
N LYS A 224 -4.38 26.12 21.03
CA LYS A 224 -5.78 26.01 20.66
C LYS A 224 -6.06 24.86 19.71
N MET A 225 -5.25 24.71 18.67
CA MET A 225 -5.40 23.64 17.67
C MET A 225 -5.24 22.26 18.31
N LEU A 226 -4.21 22.05 19.11
CA LEU A 226 -3.99 20.79 19.83
C LEU A 226 -5.13 20.49 20.80
N THR A 227 -5.60 21.50 21.52
CA THR A 227 -6.75 21.38 22.44
C THR A 227 -8.03 20.99 21.71
N ASP A 228 -8.30 21.59 20.57
CA ASP A 228 -9.53 21.30 19.80
C ASP A 228 -9.49 19.87 19.23
N ILE A 229 -8.34 19.42 18.72
CA ILE A 229 -8.14 18.02 18.23
C ILE A 229 -8.29 17.04 19.41
N HIS A 230 -7.70 17.34 20.56
CA HIS A 230 -7.78 16.49 21.76
C HIS A 230 -9.23 16.36 22.26
N LYS A 231 -9.97 17.46 22.30
CA LYS A 231 -11.40 17.45 22.66
C LYS A 231 -12.22 16.55 21.72
N GLU A 232 -11.96 16.61 20.42
CA GLU A 232 -12.66 15.75 19.46
C GLU A 232 -12.30 14.28 19.66
N PHE A 233 -11.04 13.96 19.98
CA PHE A 233 -10.63 12.61 20.34
C PHE A 233 -11.39 12.10 21.57
N ILE A 234 -11.39 12.86 22.67
CA ILE A 234 -12.13 12.51 23.89
C ILE A 234 -13.62 12.31 23.60
N LYS A 235 -14.23 13.20 22.82
CA LYS A 235 -15.64 13.12 22.43
C LYS A 235 -15.92 11.82 21.67
N SER A 236 -15.07 11.44 20.72
CA SER A 236 -15.21 10.22 19.93
C SER A 236 -15.06 8.97 20.80
N VAL A 237 -14.11 8.96 21.72
CA VAL A 237 -13.95 7.86 22.69
C VAL A 237 -15.19 7.74 23.57
N LYS A 238 -15.70 8.84 24.11
CA LYS A 238 -16.96 8.85 24.91
C LYS A 238 -18.13 8.33 24.08
N LEU A 239 -18.25 8.77 22.83
CA LEU A 239 -19.31 8.34 21.93
C LEU A 239 -19.22 6.84 21.57
N GLY A 240 -18.03 6.34 21.34
CA GLY A 240 -17.79 4.94 21.00
C GLY A 240 -17.93 4.00 22.19
N ARG A 241 -17.46 4.39 23.36
CA ARG A 241 -17.46 3.55 24.56
C ARG A 241 -18.70 3.69 25.44
N GLY A 242 -19.33 4.85 25.46
CA GLY A 242 -20.55 5.11 26.24
C GLY A 242 -20.39 4.71 27.72
N ASN A 243 -21.36 4.02 28.29
CA ASN A 243 -21.39 3.58 29.69
C ASN A 243 -20.28 2.58 30.09
N ARG A 244 -19.45 2.13 29.16
CA ARG A 244 -18.29 1.27 29.41
C ARG A 244 -17.07 2.04 29.92
N LEU A 245 -17.09 3.37 29.83
CA LEU A 245 -16.06 4.23 30.43
C LEU A 245 -16.28 4.35 31.94
N LYS A 246 -15.21 4.18 32.69
CA LYS A 246 -15.19 4.52 34.12
C LYS A 246 -14.74 5.97 34.26
N ASP A 247 -15.55 6.80 34.91
CA ASP A 247 -15.38 8.26 35.01
C ASP A 247 -14.02 8.73 35.61
N GLN A 248 -13.25 7.82 36.21
CA GLN A 248 -12.01 8.18 36.90
C GLN A 248 -10.75 8.19 36.01
N GLN A 249 -10.82 7.91 34.72
CA GLN A 249 -9.64 7.75 33.85
C GLN A 249 -9.34 8.93 32.92
N TYR A 250 -10.10 10.01 33.03
CA TYR A 250 -9.98 11.16 32.10
C TYR A 250 -9.85 12.52 32.81
N SER A 251 -9.27 12.54 34.00
CA SER A 251 -8.77 13.76 34.57
C SER A 251 -7.28 13.87 34.20
N ASP A 252 -7.02 14.62 33.10
CA ASP A 252 -5.72 15.10 32.58
C ASP A 252 -4.64 14.08 32.27
#